data_1021f5c30d321351f37bdd80b7c7242c
#
_entry.id   1021f5c30d321351f37bdd80b7c7242c
#
_cell.length_a   1.000
_cell.length_b   1.000
_cell.length_c   1.000
_cell.angle_alpha   90.00
_cell.angle_beta   90.00
_cell.angle_gamma   90.00
#
_symmetry.space_group_name_H-M   'P 1'
#
loop_
_entity.id
_entity.type
_entity.pdbx_description
1 polymer ?
#
loop_
_entity_poly.entity_id
_entity_poly.type
_entity_poly.pdbx_seq_one_letter_code
_entity_poly.pdbx_strand_id
1 'polypeptide(L)'
;MNYKAILFGSIGTLIETSELQRNAFNQAFSENGLDWNWNPAQYQDLLKKSGGRQRIEDFAAQQGIEVDASKLHDEKTKIFDELMVGGGVLLRPGVANFIDQALDNGIKLAFVTSTSKDNVDAVFQALKNQLNRSVFSFIGNDRMVSNTKPKPDIYLKALSELNLEAENCVAIEDTEVSMQSALAASIKCIGFPGAFAKDNDFSSAILVTDKLIFNDLT
;
A
#
# COMPACT_ATOMS: atom_id res chain seq x y z
N MET A 1 -18.59 17.19 -4.40
CA MET A 1 -18.84 15.95 -5.18
C MET A 1 -19.43 14.91 -4.23
N ASN A 2 -20.42 14.09 -4.65
CA ASN A 2 -21.03 13.11 -3.76
C ASN A 2 -20.41 11.72 -3.99
N TYR A 3 -19.20 11.48 -3.49
CA TYR A 3 -18.66 10.14 -3.46
C TYR A 3 -19.45 9.26 -2.52
N LYS A 4 -19.69 8.02 -2.94
CA LYS A 4 -20.39 6.97 -2.15
C LYS A 4 -19.40 6.01 -1.50
N ALA A 5 -18.16 5.96 -2.00
CA ALA A 5 -17.10 5.17 -1.41
C ALA A 5 -15.72 5.84 -1.55
N ILE A 6 -14.87 5.61 -0.53
CA ILE A 6 -13.45 5.94 -0.50
C ILE A 6 -12.66 4.63 -0.46
N LEU A 7 -11.70 4.49 -1.39
CA LEU A 7 -10.92 3.28 -1.58
C LEU A 7 -9.46 3.55 -1.21
N PHE A 8 -9.04 3.11 -0.02
CA PHE A 8 -7.64 3.13 0.40
C PHE A 8 -6.89 2.02 -0.35
N GLY A 9 -6.00 2.38 -1.24
CA GLY A 9 -5.47 1.46 -2.24
C GLY A 9 -4.31 0.59 -1.79
N SER A 10 -3.63 0.93 -0.69
CA SER A 10 -2.44 0.21 -0.25
C SER A 10 -2.21 0.35 1.25
N ILE A 11 -1.30 -0.47 1.79
CA ILE A 11 -0.84 -0.35 3.19
C ILE A 11 -0.32 1.06 3.44
N GLY A 12 0.46 1.62 2.51
CA GLY A 12 1.07 2.94 2.62
C GLY A 12 0.07 4.10 2.62
N THR A 13 -1.22 3.88 2.31
CA THR A 13 -2.27 4.89 2.47
C THR A 13 -2.81 4.98 3.90
N LEU A 14 -2.67 3.92 4.70
CA LEU A 14 -3.07 3.90 6.10
C LEU A 14 -1.89 4.21 7.03
N ILE A 15 -0.74 3.60 6.76
CA ILE A 15 0.46 3.65 7.60
C ILE A 15 1.71 3.84 6.74
N GLU A 16 2.71 4.55 7.26
CA GLU A 16 4.00 4.65 6.57
C GLU A 16 4.89 3.45 6.97
N THR A 17 5.17 2.60 6.00
CA THR A 17 5.91 1.36 6.24
C THR A 17 7.22 1.25 5.48
N SER A 18 7.61 2.25 4.71
CA SER A 18 8.75 2.17 3.79
C SER A 18 10.07 1.86 4.52
N GLU A 19 10.32 2.49 5.66
CA GLU A 19 11.48 2.20 6.49
C GLU A 19 11.41 0.80 7.14
N LEU A 20 10.24 0.37 7.59
CA LEU A 20 10.06 -0.98 8.12
C LEU A 20 10.33 -2.04 7.04
N GLN A 21 9.84 -1.80 5.82
CA GLN A 21 10.11 -2.66 4.68
C GLN A 21 11.60 -2.76 4.38
N ARG A 22 12.29 -1.60 4.32
CA ARG A 22 13.75 -1.55 4.09
C ARG A 22 14.52 -2.29 5.18
N ASN A 23 14.17 -2.06 6.43
CA ASN A 23 14.80 -2.74 7.57
C ASN A 23 14.59 -4.25 7.53
N ALA A 24 13.38 -4.70 7.16
CA ALA A 24 13.09 -6.12 7.00
C ALA A 24 13.92 -6.77 5.89
N PHE A 25 14.13 -6.09 4.75
CA PHE A 25 15.06 -6.57 3.72
C PHE A 25 16.48 -6.71 4.25
N ASN A 26 17.02 -5.66 4.88
CA ASN A 26 18.38 -5.66 5.40
C ASN A 26 18.58 -6.74 6.48
N GLN A 27 17.59 -6.96 7.32
CA GLN A 27 17.63 -8.02 8.32
C GLN A 27 17.61 -9.40 7.66
N ALA A 28 16.73 -9.66 6.68
CA ALA A 28 16.69 -10.92 5.95
C ALA A 28 18.02 -11.20 5.24
N PHE A 29 18.66 -10.21 4.66
CA PHE A 29 19.98 -10.35 4.05
C PHE A 29 21.04 -10.76 5.08
N SER A 30 21.09 -10.06 6.20
CA SER A 30 22.04 -10.34 7.29
C SER A 30 21.87 -11.75 7.85
N GLU A 31 20.61 -12.19 8.10
CA GLU A 31 20.30 -13.51 8.62
C GLU A 31 20.67 -14.65 7.64
N ASN A 32 20.74 -14.36 6.35
CA ASN A 32 21.20 -15.28 5.30
C ASN A 32 22.69 -15.13 4.94
N GLY A 33 23.47 -14.39 5.72
CA GLY A 33 24.91 -14.22 5.51
C GLY A 33 25.28 -13.38 4.30
N LEU A 34 24.36 -12.56 3.79
CA LEU A 34 24.60 -11.61 2.71
C LEU A 34 25.07 -10.27 3.29
N ASP A 35 26.17 -9.74 2.78
CA ASP A 35 26.71 -8.44 3.18
C ASP A 35 26.00 -7.28 2.40
N TRP A 36 24.67 -7.39 2.28
CA TRP A 36 23.83 -6.39 1.64
C TRP A 36 23.15 -5.52 2.66
N ASN A 37 23.21 -4.22 2.45
CA ASN A 37 22.54 -3.25 3.32
C ASN A 37 22.04 -2.07 2.46
N TRP A 38 20.78 -2.11 2.07
CA TRP A 38 20.16 -1.03 1.31
C TRP A 38 19.98 0.20 2.21
N ASN A 39 20.68 1.29 1.88
CA ASN A 39 20.46 2.58 2.51
C ASN A 39 19.17 3.24 1.99
N PRO A 40 18.64 4.31 2.62
CA PRO A 40 17.39 4.95 2.22
C PRO A 40 17.36 5.39 0.75
N ALA A 41 18.43 6.03 0.24
CA ALA A 41 18.50 6.50 -1.15
C ALA A 41 18.50 5.34 -2.14
N GLN A 42 19.30 4.30 -1.88
CA GLN A 42 19.34 3.09 -2.71
C GLN A 42 17.98 2.38 -2.71
N TYR A 43 17.32 2.27 -1.56
CA TYR A 43 16.01 1.63 -1.46
C TYR A 43 14.94 2.42 -2.23
N GLN A 44 14.98 3.76 -2.18
CA GLN A 44 14.10 4.62 -2.98
C GLN A 44 14.24 4.35 -4.49
N ASP A 45 15.48 4.22 -4.98
CA ASP A 45 15.72 3.87 -6.39
C ASP A 45 15.18 2.48 -6.74
N LEU A 46 15.36 1.51 -5.86
CA LEU A 46 14.86 0.15 -6.04
C LEU A 46 13.32 0.07 -6.04
N LEU A 47 12.63 1.01 -5.40
CA LEU A 47 11.16 1.10 -5.39
C LEU A 47 10.55 1.58 -6.71
N LYS A 48 11.34 2.13 -7.64
CA LYS A 48 10.86 2.52 -8.99
C LYS A 48 10.32 1.33 -9.78
N LYS A 49 10.71 0.11 -9.41
CA LYS A 49 10.13 -1.15 -9.92
C LYS A 49 9.31 -1.82 -8.83
N SER A 50 8.11 -2.27 -9.15
CA SER A 50 7.28 -3.06 -8.24
C SER A 50 7.78 -4.49 -8.09
N GLY A 51 7.43 -5.14 -6.95
CA GLY A 51 7.74 -6.54 -6.70
C GLY A 51 8.99 -6.74 -5.83
N GLY A 52 8.78 -7.16 -4.57
CA GLY A 52 9.87 -7.35 -3.61
C GLY A 52 10.84 -8.47 -4.01
N ARG A 53 10.29 -9.61 -4.49
CA ARG A 53 11.12 -10.72 -4.96
C ARG A 53 11.94 -10.33 -6.19
N GLN A 54 11.32 -9.71 -7.19
CA GLN A 54 12.01 -9.25 -8.40
C GLN A 54 13.13 -8.25 -8.06
N ARG A 55 12.93 -7.42 -7.06
CA ARG A 55 13.96 -6.48 -6.57
C ARG A 55 15.18 -7.21 -6.01
N ILE A 56 14.98 -8.32 -5.29
CA ILE A 56 16.09 -9.17 -4.81
C ILE A 56 16.80 -9.81 -5.99
N GLU A 57 16.06 -10.38 -6.96
CA GLU A 57 16.62 -11.01 -8.17
C GLU A 57 17.46 -10.00 -8.98
N ASP A 58 16.91 -8.82 -9.26
CA ASP A 58 17.61 -7.76 -10.00
C ASP A 58 18.89 -7.31 -9.28
N PHE A 59 18.82 -7.16 -7.95
CA PHE A 59 19.99 -6.76 -7.15
C PHE A 59 21.05 -7.85 -7.09
N ALA A 60 20.66 -9.10 -6.90
CA ALA A 60 21.57 -10.25 -6.92
C ALA A 60 22.32 -10.36 -8.26
N ALA A 61 21.60 -10.19 -9.37
CA ALA A 61 22.19 -10.18 -10.71
C ALA A 61 23.23 -9.05 -10.88
N GLN A 62 22.96 -7.85 -10.34
CA GLN A 62 23.91 -6.73 -10.36
C GLN A 62 25.17 -7.01 -9.53
N GLN A 63 25.04 -7.77 -8.43
CA GLN A 63 26.16 -8.15 -7.58
C GLN A 63 26.90 -9.39 -8.08
N GLY A 64 26.39 -10.09 -9.10
CA GLY A 64 26.95 -11.34 -9.60
C GLY A 64 26.85 -12.49 -8.59
N ILE A 65 25.84 -12.49 -7.73
CA ILE A 65 25.62 -13.47 -6.65
C ILE A 65 24.31 -14.21 -6.92
N GLU A 66 24.35 -15.54 -6.86
CA GLU A 66 23.13 -16.36 -6.91
C GLU A 66 22.50 -16.48 -5.53
N VAL A 67 21.20 -16.24 -5.44
CA VAL A 67 20.40 -16.34 -4.21
C VAL A 67 19.03 -16.98 -4.48
N ASP A 68 18.45 -17.61 -3.49
CA ASP A 68 17.05 -17.97 -3.51
C ASP A 68 16.20 -16.74 -3.13
N ALA A 69 15.86 -15.95 -4.13
CA ALA A 69 15.10 -14.71 -3.96
C ALA A 69 13.69 -14.95 -3.40
N SER A 70 13.08 -16.12 -3.68
CA SER A 70 11.77 -16.46 -3.10
C SER A 70 11.88 -16.67 -1.60
N LYS A 71 12.82 -17.48 -1.17
CA LYS A 71 13.09 -17.71 0.26
C LYS A 71 13.41 -16.41 1.01
N LEU A 72 14.33 -15.59 0.46
CA LEU A 72 14.68 -14.30 1.06
C LEU A 72 13.49 -13.35 1.17
N HIS A 73 12.62 -13.34 0.18
CA HIS A 73 11.41 -12.52 0.20
C HIS A 73 10.39 -13.02 1.22
N ASP A 74 10.23 -14.33 1.38
CA ASP A 74 9.33 -14.93 2.38
C ASP A 74 9.83 -14.63 3.80
N GLU A 75 11.13 -14.77 4.05
CA GLU A 75 11.76 -14.41 5.34
C GLU A 75 11.63 -12.91 5.63
N LYS A 76 11.93 -12.05 4.66
CA LYS A 76 11.70 -10.61 4.75
C LYS A 76 10.25 -10.29 5.11
N THR A 77 9.28 -10.97 4.50
CA THR A 77 7.86 -10.75 4.78
C THR A 77 7.52 -11.09 6.22
N LYS A 78 8.02 -12.21 6.72
CA LYS A 78 7.84 -12.62 8.12
C LYS A 78 8.45 -11.61 9.10
N ILE A 79 9.68 -11.16 8.83
CA ILE A 79 10.35 -10.13 9.64
C ILE A 79 9.54 -8.82 9.61
N PHE A 80 9.04 -8.41 8.44
CA PHE A 80 8.21 -7.22 8.31
C PHE A 80 6.93 -7.31 9.16
N ASP A 81 6.24 -8.45 9.12
CA ASP A 81 5.02 -8.67 9.91
C ASP A 81 5.31 -8.63 11.42
N GLU A 82 6.44 -9.19 11.87
CA GLU A 82 6.89 -9.11 13.25
C GLU A 82 7.20 -7.66 13.67
N LEU A 83 7.91 -6.91 12.84
CA LEU A 83 8.21 -5.50 13.09
C LEU A 83 6.93 -4.64 13.14
N MET A 84 5.96 -4.93 12.27
CA MET A 84 4.67 -4.25 12.25
C MET A 84 3.92 -4.43 13.57
N VAL A 85 3.85 -5.65 14.09
CA VAL A 85 3.14 -5.96 15.34
C VAL A 85 3.87 -5.43 16.57
N GLY A 86 5.20 -5.45 16.55
CA GLY A 86 6.05 -5.03 17.68
C GLY A 86 6.34 -3.52 17.75
N GLY A 87 6.17 -2.79 16.66
CA GLY A 87 6.80 -1.48 16.46
C GLY A 87 5.95 -0.23 16.72
N GLY A 88 4.73 -0.32 17.26
CA GLY A 88 3.93 0.88 17.55
C GLY A 88 3.59 1.69 16.29
N VAL A 89 3.21 1.03 15.21
CA VAL A 89 2.83 1.66 13.95
C VAL A 89 1.64 2.58 14.15
N LEU A 90 1.69 3.77 13.56
CA LEU A 90 0.63 4.78 13.67
C LEU A 90 -0.01 5.03 12.30
N LEU A 91 -1.30 5.35 12.33
CA LEU A 91 -1.99 5.88 11.15
C LEU A 91 -1.28 7.15 10.65
N ARG A 92 -1.24 7.31 9.34
CA ARG A 92 -0.66 8.51 8.70
C ARG A 92 -1.48 9.77 9.04
N PRO A 93 -0.87 10.97 8.87
CA PRO A 93 -1.51 12.23 9.21
C PRO A 93 -2.89 12.40 8.57
N GLY A 94 -3.90 12.64 9.39
CA GLY A 94 -5.28 12.89 8.98
C GLY A 94 -6.13 11.62 8.75
N VAL A 95 -5.55 10.43 8.59
CA VAL A 95 -6.28 9.20 8.21
C VAL A 95 -7.41 8.87 9.19
N ALA A 96 -7.16 8.90 10.50
CA ALA A 96 -8.20 8.57 11.49
C ALA A 96 -9.42 9.50 11.34
N ASN A 97 -9.19 10.81 11.41
CA ASN A 97 -10.26 11.80 11.30
C ASN A 97 -10.97 11.77 9.94
N PHE A 98 -10.24 11.47 8.86
CA PHE A 98 -10.80 11.32 7.52
C PHE A 98 -11.75 10.11 7.44
N ILE A 99 -11.37 8.98 8.04
CA ILE A 99 -12.20 7.77 8.15
C ILE A 99 -13.46 8.07 8.96
N ASP A 100 -13.32 8.69 10.13
CA ASP A 100 -14.45 9.00 11.00
C ASP A 100 -15.46 9.92 10.27
N GLN A 101 -14.99 10.98 9.63
CA GLN A 101 -15.87 11.88 8.87
C GLN A 101 -16.52 11.18 7.66
N ALA A 102 -15.82 10.28 6.98
CA ALA A 102 -16.42 9.52 5.89
C ALA A 102 -17.58 8.63 6.38
N LEU A 103 -17.39 7.95 7.51
CA LEU A 103 -18.42 7.11 8.14
C LEU A 103 -19.62 7.95 8.62
N ASP A 104 -19.39 9.09 9.26
CA ASP A 104 -20.43 10.01 9.73
C ASP A 104 -21.27 10.55 8.56
N ASN A 105 -20.70 10.65 7.37
CA ASN A 105 -21.39 11.06 6.14
C ASN A 105 -21.96 9.86 5.34
N GLY A 106 -21.94 8.63 5.89
CA GLY A 106 -22.51 7.45 5.26
C GLY A 106 -21.73 6.95 4.04
N ILE A 107 -20.45 7.37 3.89
CA ILE A 107 -19.57 6.96 2.80
C ILE A 107 -18.97 5.59 3.14
N LYS A 108 -19.08 4.64 2.21
CA LYS A 108 -18.47 3.31 2.36
C LYS A 108 -16.95 3.42 2.29
N LEU A 109 -16.25 2.60 3.06
CA LEU A 109 -14.80 2.46 3.00
C LEU A 109 -14.41 1.12 2.41
N ALA A 110 -13.35 1.11 1.62
CA ALA A 110 -12.73 -0.11 1.13
C ALA A 110 -11.21 -0.04 1.28
N PHE A 111 -10.58 -1.18 1.59
CA PHE A 111 -9.13 -1.34 1.56
C PHE A 111 -8.77 -2.19 0.34
N VAL A 112 -8.23 -1.54 -0.70
CA VAL A 112 -8.10 -2.09 -2.06
C VAL A 112 -6.63 -2.37 -2.36
N THR A 113 -6.08 -3.37 -1.68
CA THR A 113 -4.69 -3.78 -1.84
C THR A 113 -4.57 -5.09 -2.61
N SER A 114 -3.45 -5.29 -3.30
CA SER A 114 -3.04 -6.54 -3.93
C SER A 114 -1.85 -7.20 -3.23
N THR A 115 -1.59 -6.84 -1.97
CA THR A 115 -0.64 -7.55 -1.12
C THR A 115 -1.22 -8.87 -0.60
N SER A 116 -0.38 -9.71 0.01
CA SER A 116 -0.82 -11.00 0.55
C SER A 116 -1.87 -10.82 1.66
N LYS A 117 -2.74 -11.82 1.80
CA LYS A 117 -3.73 -11.84 2.90
C LYS A 117 -3.07 -11.72 4.26
N ASP A 118 -1.92 -12.35 4.45
CA ASP A 118 -1.21 -12.37 5.72
C ASP A 118 -0.67 -10.96 6.06
N ASN A 119 -0.14 -10.22 5.06
CA ASN A 119 0.21 -8.81 5.24
C ASN A 119 -1.01 -7.94 5.60
N VAL A 120 -2.16 -8.17 4.99
CA VAL A 120 -3.40 -7.47 5.35
C VAL A 120 -3.77 -7.72 6.81
N ASP A 121 -3.70 -8.97 7.25
CA ASP A 121 -4.02 -9.35 8.62
C ASP A 121 -3.01 -8.74 9.62
N ALA A 122 -1.71 -8.72 9.30
CA ALA A 122 -0.68 -8.06 10.10
C ALA A 122 -0.92 -6.55 10.25
N VAL A 123 -1.31 -5.86 9.18
CA VAL A 123 -1.67 -4.43 9.20
C VAL A 123 -2.81 -4.17 10.19
N PHE A 124 -3.92 -4.89 10.07
CA PHE A 124 -5.06 -4.69 10.96
C PHE A 124 -4.76 -5.13 12.40
N GLN A 125 -3.91 -6.11 12.61
CA GLN A 125 -3.43 -6.48 13.95
C GLN A 125 -2.57 -5.36 14.56
N ALA A 126 -1.68 -4.75 13.79
CA ALA A 126 -0.85 -3.62 14.23
C ALA A 126 -1.70 -2.39 14.58
N LEU A 127 -2.77 -2.16 13.82
CA LEU A 127 -3.68 -1.02 13.99
C LEU A 127 -4.87 -1.26 14.93
N LYS A 128 -5.00 -2.41 15.57
CA LYS A 128 -6.20 -2.84 16.32
C LYS A 128 -6.71 -1.84 17.36
N ASN A 129 -5.83 -1.01 17.92
CA ASN A 129 -6.16 0.02 18.90
C ASN A 129 -6.49 1.38 18.28
N GLN A 130 -6.31 1.54 16.96
CA GLN A 130 -6.48 2.80 16.24
C GLN A 130 -7.55 2.71 15.15
N LEU A 131 -7.77 1.53 14.57
CA LEU A 131 -8.66 1.32 13.44
C LEU A 131 -9.32 -0.06 13.52
N ASN A 132 -10.65 -0.04 13.57
CA ASN A 132 -11.42 -1.28 13.52
C ASN A 132 -11.55 -1.77 12.06
N ARG A 133 -11.10 -2.99 11.79
CA ARG A 133 -11.21 -3.63 10.47
C ARG A 133 -12.64 -3.64 9.92
N SER A 134 -13.64 -3.73 10.79
CA SER A 134 -15.07 -3.83 10.41
C SER A 134 -15.64 -2.56 9.78
N VAL A 135 -14.93 -1.44 9.81
CA VAL A 135 -15.36 -0.20 9.13
C VAL A 135 -15.23 -0.30 7.60
N PHE A 136 -14.43 -1.26 7.10
CA PHE A 136 -14.27 -1.48 5.68
C PHE A 136 -15.31 -2.44 5.14
N SER A 137 -16.12 -1.99 4.19
CA SER A 137 -17.12 -2.79 3.47
C SER A 137 -16.48 -3.79 2.50
N PHE A 138 -15.23 -3.56 2.09
CA PHE A 138 -14.43 -4.47 1.27
C PHE A 138 -12.96 -4.41 1.70
N ILE A 139 -12.30 -5.57 1.74
CA ILE A 139 -10.86 -5.69 2.00
C ILE A 139 -10.28 -6.65 0.97
N GLY A 140 -9.51 -6.09 0.03
CA GLY A 140 -8.84 -6.82 -1.03
C GLY A 140 -7.53 -7.49 -0.57
N ASN A 141 -7.10 -8.48 -1.33
CA ASN A 141 -5.78 -9.11 -1.22
C ASN A 141 -5.41 -9.79 -2.56
N ASP A 142 -4.18 -10.28 -2.66
CA ASP A 142 -3.60 -10.92 -3.84
C ASP A 142 -4.39 -12.13 -4.36
N ARG A 143 -5.07 -12.87 -3.49
CA ARG A 143 -5.83 -14.10 -3.86
C ARG A 143 -7.14 -13.82 -4.59
N MET A 144 -7.58 -12.56 -4.61
CA MET A 144 -8.86 -12.15 -5.18
C MET A 144 -8.78 -11.78 -6.66
N VAL A 145 -7.58 -11.66 -7.23
CA VAL A 145 -7.34 -11.17 -8.58
C VAL A 145 -6.23 -11.95 -9.28
N SER A 146 -6.29 -11.98 -10.60
CA SER A 146 -5.26 -12.63 -11.42
C SER A 146 -4.06 -11.72 -11.69
N ASN A 147 -4.28 -10.41 -11.77
CA ASN A 147 -3.24 -9.43 -12.04
C ASN A 147 -3.16 -8.41 -10.90
N THR A 148 -1.94 -8.19 -10.41
CA THR A 148 -1.66 -7.16 -9.40
C THR A 148 -1.55 -5.78 -10.04
N LYS A 149 -1.52 -4.72 -9.21
CA LYS A 149 -1.25 -3.36 -9.67
C LYS A 149 0.06 -3.29 -10.49
N PRO A 150 0.10 -2.53 -11.58
CA PRO A 150 -0.82 -1.45 -11.99
C PRO A 150 -2.08 -1.89 -12.75
N LYS A 151 -2.36 -3.19 -12.88
CA LYS A 151 -3.61 -3.64 -13.51
C LYS A 151 -4.81 -3.28 -12.62
N PRO A 152 -5.99 -2.98 -13.22
CA PRO A 152 -7.15 -2.47 -12.50
C PRO A 152 -7.92 -3.54 -11.70
N ASP A 153 -7.55 -4.79 -11.79
CA ASP A 153 -8.33 -5.96 -11.36
C ASP A 153 -8.87 -5.82 -9.95
N ILE A 154 -8.04 -5.39 -8.99
CA ILE A 154 -8.47 -5.27 -7.58
C ILE A 154 -9.45 -4.11 -7.37
N TYR A 155 -9.35 -3.04 -8.15
CA TYR A 155 -10.29 -1.93 -8.12
C TYR A 155 -11.63 -2.31 -8.76
N LEU A 156 -11.60 -2.99 -9.91
CA LEU A 156 -12.80 -3.53 -10.55
C LEU A 156 -13.52 -4.52 -9.63
N LYS A 157 -12.76 -5.36 -8.92
CA LYS A 157 -13.31 -6.26 -7.90
C LYS A 157 -13.98 -5.48 -6.77
N ALA A 158 -13.34 -4.43 -6.25
CA ALA A 158 -13.90 -3.58 -5.22
C ALA A 158 -15.20 -2.89 -5.66
N LEU A 159 -15.25 -2.32 -6.88
CA LEU A 159 -16.46 -1.71 -7.44
C LEU A 159 -17.61 -2.73 -7.51
N SER A 160 -17.35 -3.94 -7.99
CA SER A 160 -18.34 -5.02 -8.05
C SER A 160 -18.87 -5.40 -6.67
N GLU A 161 -18.00 -5.59 -5.67
CA GLU A 161 -18.40 -5.97 -4.31
C GLU A 161 -19.18 -4.84 -3.58
N LEU A 162 -18.82 -3.59 -3.84
CA LEU A 162 -19.53 -2.44 -3.29
C LEU A 162 -20.84 -2.14 -4.01
N ASN A 163 -21.04 -2.71 -5.21
CA ASN A 163 -22.11 -2.42 -6.15
C ASN A 163 -22.17 -0.91 -6.47
N LEU A 164 -21.03 -0.35 -6.91
CA LEU A 164 -20.86 1.07 -7.22
C LEU A 164 -20.15 1.26 -8.56
N GLU A 165 -20.51 2.35 -9.25
CA GLU A 165 -19.80 2.80 -10.44
C GLU A 165 -18.54 3.60 -10.05
N ALA A 166 -17.53 3.60 -10.92
CA ALA A 166 -16.25 4.27 -10.68
C ALA A 166 -16.40 5.77 -10.38
N GLU A 167 -17.33 6.45 -11.02
CA GLU A 167 -17.62 7.89 -10.84
C GLU A 167 -18.13 8.23 -9.42
N ASN A 168 -18.70 7.25 -8.71
CA ASN A 168 -19.19 7.38 -7.33
C ASN A 168 -18.08 7.09 -6.30
N CYS A 169 -16.86 6.80 -6.74
CA CYS A 169 -15.77 6.40 -5.89
C CYS A 169 -14.57 7.34 -6.05
N VAL A 170 -13.75 7.46 -5.01
CA VAL A 170 -12.44 8.07 -5.06
C VAL A 170 -11.42 7.13 -4.43
N ALA A 171 -10.28 6.93 -5.09
CA ALA A 171 -9.16 6.18 -4.56
C ALA A 171 -8.18 7.11 -3.85
N ILE A 172 -7.44 6.56 -2.89
CA ILE A 172 -6.29 7.20 -2.26
C ILE A 172 -5.11 6.26 -2.46
N GLU A 173 -4.00 6.78 -3.02
CA GLU A 173 -2.83 5.96 -3.33
C GLU A 173 -1.53 6.63 -2.94
N ASP A 174 -0.56 5.80 -2.52
CA ASP A 174 0.73 6.23 -2.01
C ASP A 174 1.88 6.17 -3.02
N THR A 175 1.66 5.53 -4.17
CA THR A 175 2.64 5.40 -5.26
C THR A 175 2.00 5.62 -6.62
N GLU A 176 2.81 6.06 -7.60
CA GLU A 176 2.39 6.23 -9.00
C GLU A 176 1.81 4.92 -9.58
N VAL A 177 2.52 3.80 -9.39
CA VAL A 177 2.10 2.48 -9.90
C VAL A 177 0.72 2.09 -9.38
N SER A 178 0.46 2.32 -8.11
CA SER A 178 -0.83 2.04 -7.49
C SER A 178 -1.92 3.01 -7.96
N MET A 179 -1.58 4.29 -8.14
CA MET A 179 -2.48 5.29 -8.74
C MET A 179 -2.91 4.91 -10.15
N GLN A 180 -1.97 4.45 -10.99
CA GLN A 180 -2.28 3.99 -12.34
C GLN A 180 -3.30 2.85 -12.36
N SER A 181 -3.30 1.99 -11.35
CA SER A 181 -4.30 0.91 -11.20
C SER A 181 -5.71 1.47 -10.95
N ALA A 182 -5.85 2.48 -10.11
CA ALA A 182 -7.14 3.15 -9.86
C ALA A 182 -7.64 3.87 -11.11
N LEU A 183 -6.76 4.63 -11.78
CA LEU A 183 -7.08 5.35 -13.01
C LEU A 183 -7.47 4.39 -14.15
N ALA A 184 -6.81 3.24 -14.27
CA ALA A 184 -7.17 2.21 -15.24
C ALA A 184 -8.55 1.58 -14.97
N ALA A 185 -9.06 1.64 -13.73
CA ALA A 185 -10.43 1.31 -13.37
C ALA A 185 -11.40 2.51 -13.51
N SER A 186 -10.97 3.61 -14.13
CA SER A 186 -11.74 4.85 -14.29
C SER A 186 -12.12 5.54 -12.97
N ILE A 187 -11.41 5.24 -11.87
CA ILE A 187 -11.63 5.85 -10.56
C ILE A 187 -10.70 7.05 -10.40
N LYS A 188 -11.25 8.21 -10.01
CA LYS A 188 -10.44 9.38 -9.65
C LYS A 188 -9.58 9.07 -8.44
N CYS A 189 -8.35 9.60 -8.42
CA CYS A 189 -7.39 9.26 -7.38
C CYS A 189 -6.82 10.51 -6.71
N ILE A 190 -6.70 10.44 -5.38
CA ILE A 190 -5.90 11.36 -4.55
C ILE A 190 -4.52 10.73 -4.38
N GLY A 191 -3.48 11.47 -4.73
CA GLY A 191 -2.10 11.12 -4.43
C GLY A 191 -1.79 11.44 -2.96
N PHE A 192 -1.37 10.42 -2.23
CA PHE A 192 -0.94 10.52 -0.84
C PHE A 192 0.44 9.88 -0.68
N PRO A 193 1.50 10.50 -1.25
CA PRO A 193 2.81 9.88 -1.40
C PRO A 193 3.37 9.33 -0.10
N GLY A 194 3.87 8.10 -0.13
CA GLY A 194 4.71 7.55 0.93
C GLY A 194 6.07 8.25 1.01
N ALA A 195 6.83 8.02 2.07
CA ALA A 195 8.10 8.71 2.32
C ALA A 195 9.10 8.56 1.17
N PHE A 196 9.14 7.39 0.52
CA PHE A 196 10.01 7.10 -0.63
C PHE A 196 9.35 7.26 -2.00
N ALA A 197 8.11 7.73 -2.06
CA ALA A 197 7.35 7.93 -3.30
C ALA A 197 7.13 9.41 -3.64
N LYS A 198 7.81 10.33 -2.97
CA LYS A 198 7.65 11.79 -3.18
C LYS A 198 8.03 12.25 -4.58
N ASP A 199 8.96 11.54 -5.22
CA ASP A 199 9.43 11.84 -6.58
C ASP A 199 8.63 11.08 -7.66
N ASN A 200 7.58 10.33 -7.28
CA ASN A 200 6.70 9.68 -8.24
C ASN A 200 5.82 10.71 -8.97
N ASP A 201 5.41 10.39 -10.19
CA ASP A 201 4.50 11.24 -10.95
C ASP A 201 3.04 11.07 -10.51
N PHE A 202 2.53 12.05 -9.78
CA PHE A 202 1.12 12.15 -9.39
C PHE A 202 0.34 13.20 -10.20
N SER A 203 0.83 13.62 -11.37
CA SER A 203 0.19 14.66 -12.20
C SER A 203 -1.23 14.30 -12.64
N SER A 204 -1.57 13.01 -12.69
CA SER A 204 -2.92 12.52 -13.00
C SER A 204 -3.85 12.40 -11.80
N ALA A 205 -3.37 12.69 -10.59
CA ALA A 205 -4.22 12.75 -9.39
C ALA A 205 -5.08 14.03 -9.40
N ILE A 206 -6.28 13.94 -8.81
CA ILE A 206 -7.15 15.12 -8.65
C ILE A 206 -6.66 16.04 -7.51
N LEU A 207 -5.87 15.52 -6.60
CA LEU A 207 -5.23 16.21 -5.49
C LEU A 207 -3.97 15.43 -5.09
N VAL A 208 -2.91 16.12 -4.69
CA VAL A 208 -1.74 15.52 -4.03
C VAL A 208 -1.57 16.17 -2.66
N THR A 209 -1.47 15.34 -1.61
CA THR A 209 -1.41 15.83 -0.22
C THR A 209 -0.52 14.95 0.64
N ASP A 210 0.04 15.51 1.70
CA ASP A 210 0.79 14.80 2.76
C ASP A 210 -0.06 14.56 4.03
N LYS A 211 -1.30 15.11 4.03
CA LYS A 211 -2.27 14.94 5.13
C LYS A 211 -3.69 14.85 4.55
N LEU A 212 -4.43 13.81 4.90
CA LEU A 212 -5.81 13.68 4.46
C LEU A 212 -6.73 14.65 5.24
N ILE A 213 -7.50 15.42 4.50
CA ILE A 213 -8.52 16.35 5.01
C ILE A 213 -9.83 16.04 4.29
N PHE A 214 -10.87 15.70 5.04
CA PHE A 214 -12.15 15.25 4.46
C PHE A 214 -12.81 16.33 3.59
N ASN A 215 -12.71 17.60 3.99
CA ASN A 215 -13.28 18.71 3.23
C ASN A 215 -12.63 18.92 1.85
N ASP A 216 -11.45 18.35 1.59
CA ASP A 216 -10.82 18.40 0.27
C ASP A 216 -11.53 17.50 -0.75
N LEU A 217 -12.51 16.68 -0.31
CA LEU A 217 -13.39 15.86 -1.17
C LEU A 217 -14.63 16.61 -1.67
N THR A 218 -14.94 17.77 -1.09
CA THR A 218 -16.13 18.56 -1.41
C THR A 218 -15.77 19.67 -2.38
#